data_8713a1f3965800625f2eacfad67758fe
#
_entry.id   8713a1f3965800625f2eacfad67758fe
#
_cell.length_a   1.000
_cell.length_b   1.000
_cell.length_c   1.000
_cell.angle_alpha   90.00
_cell.angle_beta   90.00
_cell.angle_gamma   90.00
#
_symmetry.space_group_name_H-M   'P 1'
#
loop_
_entity.id
_entity.type
_entity.pdbx_description
1 polymer ?
#
loop_
_entity_poly.entity_id
_entity_poly.type
_entity_poly.pdbx_seq_one_letter_code
_entity_poly.pdbx_strand_id
1 'polypeptide(L)'
;MNYRIVYRIGLLVALIALAVLGFAWSGFYNIGADVPHSPFTYRFLTMVREHSVQRHAKSIGVPNLQDPSLILKGAGQYAAMCTGCHLAPGMHDSEIRAGLYPQPPDLSQTRVDPREAFWTIKHGIKMSAMPAWGATHDDMTIWSMVAFLQKLPSMTPAQYKDIVAKAPPDEDMDMGDGMQKK
;
A
#
# COMPACT_ATOMS: atom_id res chain seq x y z
N MET A 1 -0.06 -42.12 26.97
CA MET A 1 -0.46 -41.64 25.61
C MET A 1 -0.21 -42.79 24.63
N ASN A 2 -1.19 -43.16 23.82
CA ASN A 2 -1.09 -44.38 22.99
C ASN A 2 -0.16 -44.09 21.78
N TYR A 3 1.02 -44.69 21.73
CA TYR A 3 2.04 -44.45 20.69
C TYR A 3 1.53 -44.66 19.27
N ARG A 4 0.53 -45.53 19.06
CA ARG A 4 -0.11 -45.76 17.77
C ARG A 4 -0.89 -44.54 17.28
N ILE A 5 -1.52 -43.80 18.21
CA ILE A 5 -2.24 -42.55 17.86
C ILE A 5 -1.24 -41.47 17.48
N VAL A 6 -0.17 -41.31 18.27
CA VAL A 6 0.89 -40.32 17.98
C VAL A 6 1.53 -40.58 16.62
N TYR A 7 1.86 -41.86 16.32
CA TYR A 7 2.41 -42.25 15.03
C TYR A 7 1.47 -41.94 13.86
N ARG A 8 0.16 -42.24 13.99
CA ARG A 8 -0.85 -41.94 12.95
C ARG A 8 -1.00 -40.46 12.72
N ILE A 9 -1.01 -39.67 13.79
CA ILE A 9 -1.06 -38.17 13.67
C ILE A 9 0.20 -37.67 12.98
N GLY A 10 1.38 -38.14 13.37
CA GLY A 10 2.65 -37.75 12.74
C GLY A 10 2.69 -38.10 11.25
N LEU A 11 2.23 -39.31 10.88
CA LEU A 11 2.14 -39.72 9.49
C LEU A 11 1.17 -38.82 8.69
N LEU A 12 0.00 -38.51 9.24
CA LEU A 12 -0.99 -37.61 8.60
C LEU A 12 -0.41 -36.22 8.38
N VAL A 13 0.25 -35.65 9.38
CA VAL A 13 0.90 -34.34 9.27
C VAL A 13 2.00 -34.37 8.19
N ALA A 14 2.81 -35.40 8.14
CA ALA A 14 3.82 -35.55 7.11
C ALA A 14 3.23 -35.65 5.70
N LEU A 15 2.17 -36.42 5.54
CA LEU A 15 1.46 -36.53 4.24
C LEU A 15 0.85 -35.19 3.79
N ILE A 16 0.24 -34.46 4.73
CA ILE A 16 -0.30 -33.10 4.44
C ILE A 16 0.84 -32.16 4.03
N ALA A 17 1.95 -32.17 4.76
CA ALA A 17 3.10 -31.33 4.42
C ALA A 17 3.67 -31.66 3.03
N LEU A 18 3.81 -32.95 2.70
CA LEU A 18 4.24 -33.37 1.37
C LEU A 18 3.26 -32.96 0.27
N ALA A 19 1.95 -33.06 0.52
CA ALA A 19 0.93 -32.61 -0.43
C ALA A 19 0.99 -31.10 -0.68
N VAL A 20 1.16 -30.28 0.38
CA VAL A 20 1.32 -28.83 0.28
C VAL A 20 2.60 -28.47 -0.49
N LEU A 21 3.72 -29.11 -0.19
CA LEU A 21 4.97 -28.89 -0.91
C LEU A 21 4.87 -29.30 -2.38
N GLY A 22 4.25 -30.46 -2.66
CA GLY A 22 4.00 -30.94 -4.01
C GLY A 22 3.09 -29.97 -4.80
N PHE A 23 2.04 -29.47 -4.16
CA PHE A 23 1.16 -28.46 -4.76
C PHE A 23 1.93 -27.15 -5.08
N ALA A 24 2.74 -26.65 -4.12
CA ALA A 24 3.54 -25.45 -4.31
C ALA A 24 4.57 -25.62 -5.44
N TRP A 25 5.20 -26.79 -5.52
CA TRP A 25 6.19 -27.11 -6.55
C TRP A 25 5.57 -27.33 -7.94
N SER A 26 4.31 -27.76 -7.99
CA SER A 26 3.64 -28.11 -9.24
C SER A 26 3.39 -26.93 -10.20
N GLY A 27 3.44 -25.68 -9.69
CA GLY A 27 3.08 -24.49 -10.44
C GLY A 27 1.59 -24.43 -10.84
N PHE A 28 0.75 -25.29 -10.26
CA PHE A 28 -0.68 -25.36 -10.59
C PHE A 28 -1.43 -24.07 -10.21
N TYR A 29 -0.98 -23.40 -9.12
CA TYR A 29 -1.59 -22.14 -8.70
C TYR A 29 -1.13 -20.99 -9.59
N ASN A 30 -2.09 -20.37 -10.31
CA ASN A 30 -1.79 -19.20 -11.15
C ASN A 30 -1.55 -17.96 -10.29
N ILE A 31 -0.38 -17.34 -10.44
CA ILE A 31 0.04 -16.11 -9.75
C ILE A 31 -0.13 -14.84 -10.61
N GLY A 32 -0.68 -14.96 -11.82
CA GLY A 32 -0.95 -13.83 -12.72
C GLY A 32 -1.93 -12.84 -12.09
N ALA A 33 -1.64 -11.55 -12.17
CA ALA A 33 -2.50 -10.51 -11.60
C ALA A 33 -3.85 -10.36 -12.34
N ASP A 34 -3.94 -10.88 -13.56
CA ASP A 34 -5.16 -10.93 -14.38
C ASP A 34 -6.11 -12.06 -13.98
N VAL A 35 -5.67 -12.97 -13.08
CA VAL A 35 -6.50 -14.06 -12.56
C VAL A 35 -6.77 -13.83 -11.07
N PRO A 36 -8.00 -13.43 -10.68
CA PRO A 36 -8.29 -13.13 -9.29
C PRO A 36 -8.20 -14.38 -8.40
N HIS A 37 -7.79 -14.17 -7.17
CA HIS A 37 -7.83 -15.21 -6.13
C HIS A 37 -9.26 -15.72 -5.91
N SER A 38 -9.39 -16.96 -5.38
CA SER A 38 -10.67 -17.41 -4.88
C SER A 38 -11.21 -16.42 -3.82
N PRO A 39 -12.54 -16.28 -3.67
CA PRO A 39 -13.13 -15.38 -2.68
C PRO A 39 -12.63 -15.64 -1.25
N PHE A 40 -12.39 -16.91 -0.90
CA PHE A 40 -11.83 -17.30 0.39
C PHE A 40 -10.39 -16.77 0.56
N THR A 41 -9.52 -17.04 -0.41
CA THR A 41 -8.11 -16.58 -0.39
C THR A 41 -8.03 -15.06 -0.30
N TYR A 42 -8.82 -14.38 -1.13
CA TYR A 42 -8.87 -12.91 -1.12
C TYR A 42 -9.27 -12.34 0.24
N ARG A 43 -10.36 -12.85 0.82
CA ARG A 43 -10.85 -12.40 2.15
C ARG A 43 -9.84 -12.69 3.26
N PHE A 44 -9.22 -13.85 3.22
CA PHE A 44 -8.21 -14.23 4.21
C PHE A 44 -6.98 -13.31 4.13
N LEU A 45 -6.43 -13.08 2.95
CA LEU A 45 -5.27 -12.20 2.77
C LEU A 45 -5.60 -10.74 3.11
N THR A 46 -6.80 -10.27 2.76
CA THR A 46 -7.29 -8.93 3.13
C THR A 46 -7.38 -8.79 4.65
N MET A 47 -7.98 -9.74 5.34
CA MET A 47 -8.07 -9.75 6.81
C MET A 47 -6.67 -9.70 7.46
N VAL A 48 -5.74 -10.53 7.00
CA VAL A 48 -4.36 -10.53 7.52
C VAL A 48 -3.68 -9.18 7.32
N ARG A 49 -3.83 -8.59 6.13
CA ARG A 49 -3.30 -7.25 5.81
C ARG A 49 -3.87 -6.19 6.73
N GLU A 50 -5.19 -6.10 6.85
CA GLU A 50 -5.88 -5.08 7.65
C GLU A 50 -5.51 -5.17 9.12
N HIS A 51 -5.56 -6.36 9.71
CA HIS A 51 -5.16 -6.55 11.10
C HIS A 51 -3.66 -6.25 11.33
N SER A 52 -2.80 -6.56 10.36
CA SER A 52 -1.38 -6.23 10.45
C SER A 52 -1.17 -4.71 10.45
N VAL A 53 -1.79 -3.99 9.51
CA VAL A 53 -1.70 -2.51 9.43
C VAL A 53 -2.21 -1.89 10.73
N GLN A 54 -3.42 -2.25 11.18
CA GLN A 54 -4.02 -1.73 12.41
C GLN A 54 -3.14 -1.97 13.63
N ARG A 55 -2.59 -3.18 13.76
CA ARG A 55 -1.72 -3.53 14.88
C ARG A 55 -0.47 -2.66 14.95
N HIS A 56 0.18 -2.46 13.82
CA HIS A 56 1.44 -1.71 13.76
C HIS A 56 1.23 -0.19 13.77
N ALA A 57 0.10 0.29 13.26
CA ALA A 57 -0.24 1.71 13.26
C ALA A 57 -0.71 2.23 14.62
N LYS A 58 -1.18 1.35 15.51
CA LYS A 58 -1.88 1.71 16.76
C LYS A 58 -1.14 2.71 17.65
N SER A 59 0.18 2.61 17.74
CA SER A 59 1.01 3.43 18.65
C SER A 59 1.65 4.64 17.96
N ILE A 60 1.35 4.88 16.68
CA ILE A 60 1.92 5.99 15.92
C ILE A 60 1.30 7.32 16.41
N GLY A 61 2.15 8.27 16.82
CA GLY A 61 1.71 9.63 17.14
C GLY A 61 1.38 10.42 15.89
N VAL A 62 0.20 11.05 15.85
CA VAL A 62 -0.23 11.87 14.71
C VAL A 62 0.13 13.32 14.96
N PRO A 63 0.92 13.98 14.09
CA PRO A 63 1.21 15.40 14.19
C PRO A 63 0.01 16.28 13.80
N ASN A 64 0.20 17.61 13.81
CA ASN A 64 -0.84 18.52 13.32
C ASN A 64 -1.01 18.42 11.81
N LEU A 65 -2.01 17.67 11.34
CA LEU A 65 -2.33 17.49 9.92
C LEU A 65 -3.09 18.67 9.28
N GLN A 66 -3.35 19.73 10.05
CA GLN A 66 -4.03 20.93 9.52
C GLN A 66 -3.05 22.02 9.09
N ASP A 67 -1.77 21.79 9.21
CA ASP A 67 -0.73 22.73 8.78
C ASP A 67 -0.80 22.91 7.23
N PRO A 68 -1.05 24.14 6.75
CA PRO A 68 -1.16 24.39 5.31
C PRO A 68 0.13 24.06 4.53
N SER A 69 1.29 24.22 5.15
CA SER A 69 2.57 23.92 4.49
C SER A 69 2.74 22.43 4.27
N LEU A 70 2.39 21.60 5.26
CA LEU A 70 2.36 20.14 5.11
C LEU A 70 1.38 19.70 4.05
N ILE A 71 0.16 20.25 4.04
CA ILE A 71 -0.86 19.90 3.05
C ILE A 71 -0.39 20.26 1.65
N LEU A 72 0.25 21.42 1.47
CA LEU A 72 0.75 21.88 0.19
C LEU A 72 1.90 21.00 -0.33
N LYS A 73 2.89 20.69 0.53
CA LYS A 73 3.98 19.73 0.20
C LYS A 73 3.37 18.38 -0.20
N GLY A 74 2.45 17.85 0.61
CA GLY A 74 1.79 16.57 0.38
C GLY A 74 1.00 16.51 -0.93
N ALA A 75 0.43 17.64 -1.39
CA ALA A 75 -0.25 17.69 -2.69
C ALA A 75 0.72 17.45 -3.86
N GLY A 76 1.91 18.02 -3.81
CA GLY A 76 2.97 17.79 -4.81
C GLY A 76 3.43 16.33 -4.80
N GLN A 77 3.74 15.79 -3.63
CA GLN A 77 4.16 14.39 -3.45
C GLN A 77 3.10 13.41 -3.97
N TYR A 78 1.84 13.64 -3.63
CA TYR A 78 0.73 12.81 -4.10
C TYR A 78 0.58 12.85 -5.63
N ALA A 79 0.65 14.03 -6.21
CA ALA A 79 0.52 14.21 -7.65
C ALA A 79 1.65 13.48 -8.41
N ALA A 80 2.88 13.53 -7.88
CA ALA A 80 4.04 12.92 -8.51
C ALA A 80 4.05 11.39 -8.41
N MET A 81 3.66 10.82 -7.26
CA MET A 81 3.95 9.42 -6.96
C MET A 81 2.71 8.54 -6.75
N CYS A 82 1.54 9.10 -6.45
CA CYS A 82 0.39 8.32 -5.98
C CYS A 82 -0.75 8.23 -6.99
N THR A 83 -0.96 9.28 -7.81
CA THR A 83 -2.12 9.40 -8.70
C THR A 83 -2.22 8.31 -9.74
N GLY A 84 -1.09 7.78 -10.21
CA GLY A 84 -1.07 6.68 -11.17
C GLY A 84 -1.78 5.41 -10.68
N CYS A 85 -1.76 5.16 -9.36
CA CYS A 85 -2.40 3.99 -8.75
C CYS A 85 -3.67 4.36 -7.96
N HIS A 86 -3.68 5.51 -7.29
CA HIS A 86 -4.71 5.89 -6.32
C HIS A 86 -5.69 6.95 -6.82
N LEU A 87 -5.55 7.37 -8.08
CA LEU A 87 -6.37 8.36 -8.76
C LEU A 87 -6.34 9.77 -8.11
N ALA A 88 -6.93 10.71 -8.79
CA ALA A 88 -7.15 12.08 -8.32
C ALA A 88 -8.59 12.51 -8.62
N PRO A 89 -9.11 13.56 -7.97
CA PRO A 89 -10.44 14.09 -8.27
C PRO A 89 -10.64 14.33 -9.76
N GLY A 90 -11.69 13.71 -10.33
CA GLY A 90 -12.01 13.76 -11.76
C GLY A 90 -11.35 12.68 -12.63
N MET A 91 -10.44 11.86 -12.09
CA MET A 91 -9.94 10.66 -12.77
C MET A 91 -10.86 9.47 -12.52
N HIS A 92 -11.12 8.69 -13.56
CA HIS A 92 -11.93 7.47 -13.45
C HIS A 92 -11.08 6.20 -13.41
N ASP A 93 -9.94 6.22 -14.11
CA ASP A 93 -8.96 5.13 -14.11
C ASP A 93 -7.59 5.63 -14.62
N SER A 94 -6.59 4.74 -14.60
CA SER A 94 -5.27 4.96 -15.19
C SER A 94 -4.75 3.67 -15.82
N GLU A 95 -3.83 3.79 -16.77
CA GLU A 95 -3.25 2.66 -17.47
C GLU A 95 -2.64 1.62 -16.51
N ILE A 96 -1.86 2.10 -15.54
CA ILE A 96 -1.19 1.20 -14.58
C ILE A 96 -2.19 0.57 -13.59
N ARG A 97 -3.21 1.32 -13.15
CA ARG A 97 -4.17 0.84 -12.15
C ARG A 97 -5.00 -0.31 -12.65
N ALA A 98 -5.41 -0.28 -13.92
CA ALA A 98 -6.21 -1.34 -14.55
C ALA A 98 -5.54 -2.72 -14.49
N GLY A 99 -4.19 -2.78 -14.46
CA GLY A 99 -3.43 -4.03 -14.36
C GLY A 99 -3.06 -4.45 -12.93
N LEU A 100 -3.45 -3.71 -11.89
CA LEU A 100 -3.06 -4.01 -10.52
C LEU A 100 -4.05 -4.93 -9.80
N TYR A 101 -3.50 -5.92 -9.08
CA TYR A 101 -4.30 -6.80 -8.24
C TYR A 101 -3.61 -7.07 -6.88
N PRO A 102 -4.29 -6.85 -5.74
CA PRO A 102 -5.60 -6.21 -5.63
C PRO A 102 -5.56 -4.77 -6.11
N GLN A 103 -6.69 -4.30 -6.64
CA GLN A 103 -6.76 -2.94 -7.15
C GLN A 103 -6.60 -1.92 -6.01
N PRO A 104 -5.73 -0.90 -6.15
CA PRO A 104 -5.56 0.14 -5.14
C PRO A 104 -6.86 0.90 -4.87
N PRO A 105 -7.12 1.36 -3.63
CA PRO A 105 -8.28 2.19 -3.35
C PRO A 105 -8.18 3.52 -4.09
N ASP A 106 -9.32 4.03 -4.56
CA ASP A 106 -9.45 5.40 -5.03
C ASP A 106 -9.44 6.35 -3.82
N LEU A 107 -8.29 7.00 -3.58
CA LEU A 107 -8.11 7.90 -2.46
C LEU A 107 -8.77 9.26 -2.67
N SER A 108 -9.22 9.57 -3.90
CA SER A 108 -10.07 10.73 -4.14
C SER A 108 -11.50 10.59 -3.61
N GLN A 109 -11.89 9.34 -3.28
CA GLN A 109 -13.22 9.01 -2.75
C GLN A 109 -13.17 8.35 -1.37
N THR A 110 -11.99 7.88 -0.95
CA THR A 110 -11.84 7.06 0.25
C THR A 110 -11.15 7.83 1.37
N ARG A 111 -11.80 7.93 2.54
CA ARG A 111 -11.14 8.43 3.75
C ARG A 111 -10.31 7.32 4.39
N VAL A 112 -9.11 7.68 4.84
CA VAL A 112 -8.18 6.75 5.49
C VAL A 112 -7.84 7.23 6.90
N ASP A 113 -7.63 6.28 7.83
CA ASP A 113 -7.10 6.62 9.15
C ASP A 113 -5.65 7.14 9.00
N PRO A 114 -5.29 8.26 9.63
CA PRO A 114 -3.97 8.86 9.47
C PRO A 114 -2.81 7.96 9.89
N ARG A 115 -2.98 7.16 10.95
CA ARG A 115 -1.93 6.27 11.45
C ARG A 115 -1.71 5.09 10.49
N GLU A 116 -2.82 4.51 10.01
CA GLU A 116 -2.80 3.42 9.04
C GLU A 116 -2.22 3.88 7.70
N ALA A 117 -2.59 5.07 7.24
CA ALA A 117 -2.05 5.69 6.04
C ALA A 117 -0.54 5.93 6.17
N PHE A 118 -0.08 6.53 7.28
CA PHE A 118 1.34 6.75 7.53
C PHE A 118 2.12 5.43 7.51
N TRP A 119 1.64 4.43 8.25
CA TRP A 119 2.31 3.13 8.31
C TRP A 119 2.37 2.48 6.92
N THR A 120 1.27 2.50 6.19
CA THR A 120 1.16 1.89 4.86
C THR A 120 2.05 2.59 3.83
N ILE A 121 2.11 3.91 3.83
CA ILE A 121 3.00 4.67 2.93
C ILE A 121 4.46 4.39 3.28
N LYS A 122 4.80 4.45 4.57
CA LYS A 122 6.18 4.24 5.03
C LYS A 122 6.71 2.84 4.72
N HIS A 123 5.90 1.80 4.97
CA HIS A 123 6.35 0.40 4.91
C HIS A 123 5.92 -0.35 3.65
N GLY A 124 5.00 0.22 2.86
CA GLY A 124 4.42 -0.47 1.72
C GLY A 124 3.59 -1.70 2.10
N ILE A 125 3.16 -2.43 1.08
CA ILE A 125 2.43 -3.70 1.26
C ILE A 125 3.14 -4.81 0.48
N LYS A 126 3.62 -5.82 1.18
CA LYS A 126 4.30 -6.98 0.58
C LYS A 126 3.45 -7.63 -0.50
N MET A 127 4.10 -8.06 -1.58
CA MET A 127 3.48 -8.75 -2.73
C MET A 127 2.37 -7.93 -3.39
N SER A 128 2.47 -6.60 -3.33
CA SER A 128 1.61 -5.66 -4.04
C SER A 128 2.43 -4.58 -4.73
N ALA A 129 1.77 -3.73 -5.53
CA ALA A 129 2.43 -2.60 -6.19
C ALA A 129 2.65 -1.39 -5.27
N MET A 130 2.23 -1.43 -3.99
CA MET A 130 2.46 -0.34 -3.03
C MET A 130 3.88 -0.41 -2.45
N PRO A 131 4.80 0.47 -2.87
CA PRO A 131 6.20 0.45 -2.41
C PRO A 131 6.34 1.00 -0.99
N ALA A 132 7.48 0.74 -0.36
CA ALA A 132 7.85 1.28 0.94
C ALA A 132 8.55 2.64 0.77
N TRP A 133 7.81 3.72 0.80
CA TRP A 133 8.34 5.08 0.59
C TRP A 133 9.29 5.54 1.70
N GLY A 134 9.25 4.96 2.88
CA GLY A 134 10.20 5.23 3.96
C GLY A 134 11.66 4.86 3.66
N ALA A 135 11.93 4.19 2.53
CA ALA A 135 13.29 3.93 2.05
C ALA A 135 13.94 5.18 1.42
N THR A 136 13.12 6.11 0.91
CA THR A 136 13.57 7.29 0.16
C THR A 136 13.04 8.61 0.71
N HIS A 137 12.04 8.58 1.57
CA HIS A 137 11.39 9.78 2.14
C HIS A 137 11.42 9.73 3.66
N ASP A 138 11.67 10.87 4.27
CA ASP A 138 11.61 11.01 5.72
C ASP A 138 10.17 11.00 6.27
N ASP A 139 10.05 10.88 7.58
CA ASP A 139 8.75 10.79 8.24
C ASP A 139 7.90 12.06 8.06
N MET A 140 8.53 13.24 7.98
CA MET A 140 7.79 14.50 7.79
C MET A 140 7.25 14.62 6.37
N THR A 141 7.99 14.17 5.37
CA THR A 141 7.51 14.07 3.99
C THR A 141 6.34 13.08 3.89
N ILE A 142 6.42 11.93 4.55
CA ILE A 142 5.30 10.97 4.59
C ILE A 142 4.08 11.58 5.32
N TRP A 143 4.29 12.30 6.43
CA TRP A 143 3.20 13.00 7.12
C TRP A 143 2.58 14.10 6.27
N SER A 144 3.33 14.75 5.38
CA SER A 144 2.77 15.71 4.44
C SER A 144 1.79 15.04 3.46
N MET A 145 2.14 13.86 2.94
CA MET A 145 1.22 13.06 2.11
C MET A 145 -0.04 12.70 2.90
N VAL A 146 0.10 12.24 4.15
CA VAL A 146 -1.05 11.89 5.00
C VAL A 146 -1.93 13.12 5.28
N ALA A 147 -1.34 14.30 5.55
CA ALA A 147 -2.08 15.54 5.76
C ALA A 147 -2.91 15.91 4.52
N PHE A 148 -2.32 15.78 3.33
CA PHE A 148 -3.04 16.00 2.08
C PHE A 148 -4.17 14.99 1.89
N LEU A 149 -3.96 13.70 2.17
CA LEU A 149 -4.98 12.66 2.08
C LEU A 149 -6.22 12.92 2.94
N GLN A 150 -6.09 13.68 4.05
CA GLN A 150 -7.26 14.07 4.84
C GLN A 150 -8.15 15.12 4.15
N LYS A 151 -7.61 15.81 3.16
CA LYS A 151 -8.35 16.84 2.37
C LYS A 151 -8.84 16.32 1.03
N LEU A 152 -8.11 15.37 0.43
CA LEU A 152 -8.31 14.90 -0.94
C LEU A 152 -9.75 14.48 -1.25
N PRO A 153 -10.47 13.66 -0.42
CA PRO A 153 -11.84 13.22 -0.74
C PRO A 153 -12.90 14.34 -0.79
N SER A 154 -12.57 15.52 -0.32
CA SER A 154 -13.49 16.67 -0.37
C SER A 154 -13.14 17.66 -1.49
N MET A 155 -12.11 17.42 -2.28
CA MET A 155 -11.66 18.32 -3.33
C MET A 155 -12.40 18.09 -4.64
N THR A 156 -12.74 19.19 -5.31
CA THR A 156 -13.12 19.17 -6.72
C THR A 156 -11.87 19.01 -7.61
N PRO A 157 -12.02 18.58 -8.88
CA PRO A 157 -10.90 18.53 -9.83
C PRO A 157 -10.17 19.88 -9.99
N ALA A 158 -10.91 20.99 -9.94
CA ALA A 158 -10.32 22.34 -10.04
C ALA A 158 -9.47 22.68 -8.81
N GLN A 159 -9.96 22.38 -7.61
CA GLN A 159 -9.23 22.60 -6.36
C GLN A 159 -7.96 21.73 -6.28
N TYR A 160 -8.05 20.47 -6.71
CA TYR A 160 -6.90 19.58 -6.79
C TYR A 160 -5.83 20.15 -7.72
N LYS A 161 -6.21 20.55 -8.94
CA LYS A 161 -5.29 21.14 -9.93
C LYS A 161 -4.62 22.42 -9.40
N ASP A 162 -5.39 23.27 -8.72
CA ASP A 162 -4.90 24.56 -8.17
C ASP A 162 -3.87 24.33 -7.05
N ILE A 163 -4.13 23.40 -6.11
CA ILE A 163 -3.20 23.14 -5.01
C ILE A 163 -1.91 22.45 -5.51
N VAL A 164 -2.01 21.53 -6.45
CA VAL A 164 -0.84 20.89 -7.05
C VAL A 164 0.03 21.88 -7.80
N ALA A 165 -0.59 22.81 -8.54
CA ALA A 165 0.17 23.84 -9.26
C ALA A 165 0.95 24.81 -8.33
N LYS A 166 0.53 24.92 -7.07
CA LYS A 166 1.19 25.75 -6.05
C LYS A 166 2.19 24.97 -5.18
N ALA A 167 2.21 23.64 -5.31
CA ALA A 167 3.10 22.81 -4.51
C ALA A 167 4.58 23.07 -4.85
N PRO A 168 5.48 23.04 -3.86
CA PRO A 168 6.92 23.12 -4.12
C PRO A 168 7.36 21.94 -4.99
N PRO A 169 8.44 22.12 -5.78
CA PRO A 169 9.08 21.00 -6.46
C PRO A 169 9.48 19.91 -5.46
N ASP A 170 9.46 18.67 -5.91
CA ASP A 170 9.90 17.53 -5.09
C ASP A 170 11.42 17.55 -4.94
N GLU A 171 11.91 17.97 -3.78
CA GLU A 171 13.34 18.05 -3.47
C GLU A 171 13.98 16.64 -3.40
N ASP A 172 13.17 15.60 -3.14
CA ASP A 172 13.65 14.22 -3.01
C ASP A 172 13.85 13.54 -4.38
N MET A 173 13.27 14.07 -5.47
CA MET A 173 13.49 13.56 -6.84
C MET A 173 14.81 14.02 -7.48
N ASP A 174 15.48 15.01 -6.93
CA ASP A 174 16.76 15.54 -7.47
C ASP A 174 17.98 14.67 -7.09
N MET A 175 17.78 13.59 -6.31
CA MET A 175 18.86 12.66 -5.88
C MET A 175 19.30 11.69 -6.98
N GLY A 176 18.75 11.78 -8.20
CA GLY A 176 19.09 10.90 -9.33
C GLY A 176 20.43 11.15 -10.01
N ASP A 177 21.05 12.31 -9.82
CA ASP A 177 22.30 12.68 -10.52
C ASP A 177 23.59 12.34 -9.73
N GLY A 178 23.46 11.90 -8.49
CA GLY A 178 24.59 11.56 -7.59
C GLY A 178 25.15 10.14 -7.76
N MET A 179 24.52 9.24 -8.50
CA MET A 179 24.93 7.82 -8.59
C MET A 179 25.80 7.46 -9.80
N GLN A 180 26.27 8.44 -10.58
CA GLN A 180 27.18 8.17 -11.73
C GLN A 180 28.65 8.46 -11.46
N LYS A 181 29.07 8.67 -10.20
CA LYS A 181 30.51 8.82 -9.88
C LYS A 181 30.91 7.91 -8.71
N LYS A 182 31.04 6.61 -8.98
CA LYS A 182 32.03 5.73 -8.35
C LYS A 182 32.24 4.49 -9.20
#